data_2d49b3c14d7b499d674201969491d9c8
#
_entry.id   2d49b3c14d7b499d674201969491d9c8
#
_cell.length_a   1.000
_cell.length_b   1.000
_cell.length_c   1.000
_cell.angle_alpha   90.00
_cell.angle_beta   90.00
_cell.angle_gamma   90.00
#
_symmetry.space_group_name_H-M   'P 1'
#
loop_
_entity.id
_entity.type
_entity.pdbx_description
1 polymer ?
#
loop_
_entity_poly.entity_id
_entity_poly.type
_entity_poly.pdbx_seq_one_letter_code
_entity_poly.pdbx_strand_id
1 'polypeptide(L)'
;MRSKHPKIRRDTRRRAGLHKVGLQGIIGSMKVINTQGETLLQQVKWCASFGAKLRGLMFRRAIGDDEGLVLAESRSGIAATSIHMFFVPFDIAAIWLDDDRRVVHTALAQAWHPYYASPRAARYVLEGPPALLQRVTVGEQLQFEE
;
A
#
# COMPACT_ATOMS: atom_id res chain seq x y z
N MET A 1 37.98 -23.21 55.00
CA MET A 1 37.91 -22.31 53.82
C MET A 1 36.81 -22.75 52.89
N ARG A 2 35.72 -22.03 52.86
CA ARG A 2 34.57 -22.34 51.98
C ARG A 2 34.57 -21.32 50.85
N SER A 3 34.84 -21.80 49.64
CA SER A 3 34.75 -21.03 48.41
C SER A 3 33.25 -20.79 48.04
N LYS A 4 32.85 -19.54 47.96
CA LYS A 4 31.53 -19.11 47.50
C LYS A 4 31.60 -18.85 46.02
N HIS A 5 30.92 -19.67 45.22
CA HIS A 5 30.71 -19.41 43.80
C HIS A 5 29.54 -18.43 43.64
N PRO A 6 29.64 -17.41 42.78
CA PRO A 6 28.50 -16.55 42.47
C PRO A 6 27.56 -17.24 41.49
N LYS A 7 26.26 -17.24 41.84
CA LYS A 7 25.20 -17.72 40.99
C LYS A 7 25.00 -16.72 39.85
N ILE A 8 25.20 -17.16 38.61
CA ILE A 8 24.80 -16.45 37.41
C ILE A 8 23.28 -16.48 37.30
N ARG A 9 22.65 -15.34 37.48
CA ARG A 9 21.23 -15.16 37.19
C ARG A 9 21.04 -15.12 35.67
N ARG A 10 20.41 -16.14 35.10
CA ARG A 10 19.91 -16.10 33.74
C ARG A 10 18.72 -15.16 33.70
N ASP A 11 18.86 -14.00 33.07
CA ASP A 11 17.77 -13.11 32.75
C ASP A 11 17.04 -13.64 31.52
N THR A 12 15.92 -14.36 31.78
CA THR A 12 15.02 -14.88 30.75
C THR A 12 13.85 -13.92 30.56
N ARG A 13 14.10 -12.72 30.03
CA ARG A 13 13.02 -11.81 29.61
C ARG A 13 13.30 -11.17 28.28
N ARG A 14 13.23 -11.92 27.21
CA ARG A 14 12.84 -11.41 25.91
C ARG A 14 11.77 -12.34 25.34
N ARG A 15 10.59 -12.26 25.88
CA ARG A 15 9.39 -12.64 25.13
C ARG A 15 9.10 -11.47 24.20
N ALA A 16 9.47 -11.64 22.93
CA ALA A 16 8.93 -10.84 21.86
C ALA A 16 7.40 -10.97 21.90
N GLY A 17 6.72 -9.88 22.24
CA GLY A 17 5.27 -9.81 22.16
C GLY A 17 4.87 -9.92 20.70
N LEU A 18 4.36 -11.10 20.32
CA LEU A 18 3.56 -11.22 19.11
C LEU A 18 2.30 -10.38 19.35
N HIS A 19 2.29 -9.16 18.92
CA HIS A 19 1.05 -8.41 18.80
C HIS A 19 0.19 -9.12 17.76
N LYS A 20 -0.83 -9.83 18.23
CA LYS A 20 -1.97 -10.21 17.42
C LYS A 20 -2.59 -8.92 16.90
N VAL A 21 -2.29 -8.59 15.67
CA VAL A 21 -3.01 -7.55 14.95
C VAL A 21 -4.42 -8.07 14.73
N GLY A 22 -5.35 -7.55 15.50
CA GLY A 22 -6.76 -7.83 15.32
C GLY A 22 -7.21 -7.38 13.94
N LEU A 23 -7.79 -8.31 13.19
CA LEU A 23 -8.46 -8.09 11.91
C LEU A 23 -9.73 -7.27 12.10
N GLN A 24 -9.62 -5.99 12.44
CA GLN A 24 -10.76 -5.07 12.34
C GLN A 24 -10.28 -3.67 11.98
N GLY A 25 -10.55 -3.29 10.76
CA GLY A 25 -10.76 -1.98 10.19
C GLY A 25 -9.88 -0.84 10.72
N ILE A 26 -9.08 -0.24 9.89
CA ILE A 26 -8.13 0.84 10.06
C ILE A 26 -6.80 0.30 10.59
N ILE A 27 -6.12 -0.41 9.73
CA ILE A 27 -4.69 -0.62 9.83
C ILE A 27 -4.02 0.75 9.78
N GLY A 28 -3.06 0.98 10.66
CA GLY A 28 -2.27 2.18 10.69
C GLY A 28 -1.71 2.53 9.31
N SER A 29 -1.39 3.79 9.11
CA SER A 29 -0.88 4.31 7.87
C SER A 29 0.40 3.55 7.46
N MET A 30 0.37 2.95 6.28
CA MET A 30 1.53 2.28 5.68
C MET A 30 2.37 3.28 4.91
N LYS A 31 3.64 2.96 4.73
CA LYS A 31 4.54 3.68 3.82
C LYS A 31 4.75 2.88 2.55
N VAL A 32 4.94 3.57 1.45
CA VAL A 32 5.41 2.99 0.19
C VAL A 32 6.82 3.45 -0.09
N ILE A 33 7.72 2.51 -0.30
CA ILE A 33 9.15 2.74 -0.47
C ILE A 33 9.62 2.09 -1.77
N ASN A 34 10.49 2.76 -2.50
CA ASN A 34 11.12 2.21 -3.70
C ASN A 34 12.36 1.36 -3.38
N THR A 35 12.95 0.74 -4.39
CA THR A 35 14.15 -0.12 -4.24
C THR A 35 15.40 0.63 -3.78
N GLN A 36 15.43 1.94 -3.88
CA GLN A 36 16.52 2.78 -3.41
C GLN A 36 16.36 3.20 -1.95
N GLY A 37 15.27 2.77 -1.29
CA GLY A 37 14.97 3.14 0.09
C GLY A 37 14.30 4.53 0.22
N GLU A 38 13.90 5.14 -0.89
CA GLU A 38 13.19 6.41 -0.87
C GLU A 38 11.72 6.18 -0.53
N THR A 39 11.20 6.92 0.46
CA THR A 39 9.77 6.91 0.77
C THR A 39 9.01 7.72 -0.27
N LEU A 40 8.12 7.04 -1.00
CA LEU A 40 7.28 7.64 -2.02
C LEU A 40 6.01 8.25 -1.43
N LEU A 41 5.38 7.55 -0.48
CA LEU A 41 4.19 7.99 0.23
C LEU A 41 4.27 7.55 1.70
N GLN A 42 3.82 8.40 2.63
CA GLN A 42 3.89 8.13 4.06
C GLN A 42 2.55 7.74 4.68
N GLN A 43 1.43 8.08 4.05
CA GLN A 43 0.08 7.88 4.57
C GLN A 43 -0.77 7.08 3.60
N VAL A 44 -0.54 5.78 3.56
CA VAL A 44 -1.20 4.88 2.61
C VAL A 44 -2.16 3.96 3.35
N LYS A 45 -3.41 3.92 2.91
CA LYS A 45 -4.44 3.02 3.42
C LYS A 45 -4.48 1.73 2.59
N TRP A 46 -4.57 0.60 3.27
CA TRP A 46 -4.75 -0.68 2.63
C TRP A 46 -6.24 -1.02 2.52
N CYS A 47 -6.72 -1.21 1.30
CA CYS A 47 -8.12 -1.49 0.99
C CYS A 47 -8.26 -2.89 0.37
N ALA A 48 -8.52 -3.89 1.19
CA ALA A 48 -8.73 -5.28 0.73
C ALA A 48 -10.20 -5.67 0.65
N SER A 49 -11.08 -5.05 1.44
CA SER A 49 -12.51 -5.35 1.42
C SER A 49 -13.23 -4.62 0.28
N PHE A 50 -14.30 -5.22 -0.25
CA PHE A 50 -15.12 -4.59 -1.27
C PHE A 50 -15.64 -3.21 -0.86
N GLY A 51 -16.12 -3.05 0.37
CA GLY A 51 -16.61 -1.77 0.88
C GLY A 51 -15.53 -0.70 1.01
N ALA A 52 -14.31 -1.08 1.39
CA ALA A 52 -13.18 -0.15 1.46
C ALA A 52 -12.75 0.31 0.08
N LYS A 53 -12.68 -0.59 -0.91
CA LYS A 53 -12.38 -0.27 -2.30
C LYS A 53 -13.44 0.64 -2.92
N LEU A 54 -14.70 0.34 -2.68
CA LEU A 54 -15.82 1.13 -3.22
C LEU A 54 -15.83 2.55 -2.67
N ARG A 55 -15.47 2.74 -1.40
CA ARG A 55 -15.35 4.08 -0.81
C ARG A 55 -14.12 4.82 -1.29
N GLY A 56 -12.98 4.15 -1.39
CA GLY A 56 -11.72 4.67 -1.91
C GLY A 56 -11.56 6.18 -1.80
N LEU A 57 -11.43 6.84 -2.94
CA LEU A 57 -11.33 8.30 -3.08
C LEU A 57 -12.67 8.97 -3.43
N MET A 58 -13.75 8.20 -3.59
CA MET A 58 -15.06 8.75 -3.96
C MET A 58 -15.54 9.78 -2.95
N PHE A 59 -16.16 10.84 -3.43
CA PHE A 59 -16.73 11.95 -2.65
C PHE A 59 -15.71 12.78 -1.85
N ARG A 60 -14.42 12.55 -2.04
CA ARG A 60 -13.38 13.42 -1.47
C ARG A 60 -13.16 14.62 -2.39
N ARG A 61 -12.58 15.69 -1.83
CA ARG A 61 -12.29 16.92 -2.60
C ARG A 61 -10.87 16.94 -3.17
N ALA A 62 -9.97 16.24 -2.51
CA ALA A 62 -8.55 16.19 -2.89
C ALA A 62 -7.86 14.99 -2.25
N ILE A 63 -6.67 14.70 -2.75
CA ILE A 63 -5.70 13.78 -2.14
C ILE A 63 -4.47 14.57 -1.74
N GLY A 64 -3.91 14.25 -0.57
CA GLY A 64 -2.68 14.89 -0.08
C GLY A 64 -1.44 14.42 -0.81
N ASP A 65 -0.36 15.21 -0.75
CA ASP A 65 0.90 14.93 -1.45
C ASP A 65 1.61 13.64 -0.98
N ASP A 66 1.40 13.26 0.28
CA ASP A 66 1.95 12.03 0.90
C ASP A 66 0.90 10.95 1.12
N GLU A 67 -0.30 11.14 0.59
CA GLU A 67 -1.44 10.27 0.81
C GLU A 67 -1.66 9.32 -0.36
N GLY A 68 -2.06 8.08 -0.06
CA GLY A 68 -2.43 7.11 -1.07
C GLY A 68 -3.32 6.00 -0.55
N LEU A 69 -3.79 5.18 -1.48
CA LEU A 69 -4.55 3.96 -1.21
C LEU A 69 -3.93 2.80 -1.98
N VAL A 70 -3.88 1.63 -1.36
CA VAL A 70 -3.61 0.37 -2.06
C VAL A 70 -4.90 -0.42 -2.13
N LEU A 71 -5.39 -0.63 -3.34
CA LEU A 71 -6.47 -1.56 -3.62
C LEU A 71 -5.86 -2.94 -3.82
N ALA A 72 -6.13 -3.86 -2.89
CA ALA A 72 -5.57 -5.21 -2.91
C ALA A 72 -6.62 -6.22 -3.34
N GLU A 73 -6.34 -6.98 -4.40
CA GLU A 73 -7.19 -8.05 -4.88
C GLU A 73 -6.74 -9.41 -4.33
N SER A 74 -7.68 -10.35 -4.22
CA SER A 74 -7.37 -11.71 -3.77
C SER A 74 -6.60 -12.51 -4.84
N ARG A 75 -6.75 -12.13 -6.11
CA ARG A 75 -6.10 -12.76 -7.27
C ARG A 75 -5.66 -11.70 -8.26
N SER A 76 -4.57 -11.99 -8.97
CA SER A 76 -4.15 -11.17 -10.11
C SER A 76 -5.16 -11.23 -11.25
N GLY A 77 -5.39 -10.10 -11.91
CA GLY A 77 -6.29 -10.01 -13.06
C GLY A 77 -6.37 -8.60 -13.62
N ILE A 78 -6.73 -8.48 -14.87
CA ILE A 78 -6.94 -7.19 -15.54
C ILE A 78 -8.25 -6.56 -15.08
N ALA A 79 -9.33 -7.31 -15.15
CA ALA A 79 -10.66 -6.82 -14.78
C ALA A 79 -10.79 -6.54 -13.27
N ALA A 80 -10.19 -7.41 -12.44
CA ALA A 80 -10.22 -7.26 -10.97
C ALA A 80 -9.54 -5.98 -10.49
N THR A 81 -8.50 -5.54 -11.20
CA THR A 81 -7.73 -4.33 -10.87
C THR A 81 -8.10 -3.12 -11.74
N SER A 82 -9.17 -3.19 -12.51
CA SER A 82 -9.71 -2.01 -13.19
C SER A 82 -10.26 -1.01 -12.17
N ILE A 83 -10.11 0.25 -12.47
CA ILE A 83 -10.61 1.35 -11.63
C ILE A 83 -11.52 2.27 -12.43
N HIS A 84 -12.38 2.98 -11.74
CA HIS A 84 -13.17 4.08 -12.29
C HIS A 84 -12.96 5.34 -11.45
N MET A 85 -13.18 6.49 -12.07
CA MET A 85 -13.04 7.80 -11.42
C MET A 85 -14.39 8.46 -11.17
N PHE A 86 -15.50 7.70 -11.16
CA PHE A 86 -16.79 8.23 -10.81
C PHE A 86 -16.79 8.79 -9.38
N PHE A 87 -17.30 10.00 -9.22
CA PHE A 87 -17.33 10.73 -7.96
C PHE A 87 -15.94 11.03 -7.36
N VAL A 88 -14.90 10.97 -8.16
CA VAL A 88 -13.56 11.44 -7.83
C VAL A 88 -13.30 12.73 -8.63
N PRO A 89 -13.38 13.91 -8.00
CA PRO A 89 -13.34 15.20 -8.70
C PRO A 89 -11.93 15.75 -8.92
N PHE A 90 -10.92 14.91 -8.83
CA PHE A 90 -9.50 15.25 -9.02
C PHE A 90 -8.76 14.13 -9.73
N ASP A 91 -7.67 14.47 -10.42
CA ASP A 91 -6.81 13.50 -11.08
C ASP A 91 -5.92 12.77 -10.05
N ILE A 92 -5.59 11.52 -10.33
CA ILE A 92 -4.69 10.70 -9.51
C ILE A 92 -3.66 9.97 -10.36
N ALA A 93 -2.55 9.61 -9.74
CA ALA A 93 -1.68 8.57 -10.24
C ALA A 93 -2.31 7.20 -9.92
N ALA A 94 -2.42 6.34 -10.93
CA ALA A 94 -2.79 4.94 -10.75
C ALA A 94 -1.60 4.07 -11.17
N ILE A 95 -1.15 3.20 -10.27
CA ILE A 95 0.03 2.35 -10.45
C ILE A 95 -0.38 0.92 -10.19
N TRP A 96 -0.31 0.07 -11.21
CA TRP A 96 -0.63 -1.34 -11.12
C TRP A 96 0.61 -2.17 -10.81
N LEU A 97 0.47 -3.08 -9.86
CA LEU A 97 1.54 -3.93 -9.34
C LEU A 97 1.14 -5.40 -9.43
N ASP A 98 2.07 -6.23 -9.82
CA ASP A 98 1.87 -7.69 -9.85
C ASP A 98 1.92 -8.32 -8.44
N ASP A 99 1.90 -9.66 -8.36
CA ASP A 99 1.97 -10.41 -7.10
C ASP A 99 3.26 -10.15 -6.31
N ASP A 100 4.36 -9.82 -7.00
CA ASP A 100 5.65 -9.49 -6.41
C ASP A 100 5.81 -8.00 -6.09
N ARG A 101 4.72 -7.22 -6.23
CA ARG A 101 4.71 -5.77 -6.05
C ARG A 101 5.60 -5.02 -7.05
N ARG A 102 5.81 -5.61 -8.21
CA ARG A 102 6.52 -4.97 -9.31
C ARG A 102 5.55 -4.15 -10.14
N VAL A 103 5.94 -2.93 -10.47
CA VAL A 103 5.13 -2.04 -11.30
C VAL A 103 5.00 -2.59 -12.70
N VAL A 104 3.78 -2.86 -13.14
CA VAL A 104 3.47 -3.37 -14.49
C VAL A 104 2.85 -2.32 -15.40
N HIS A 105 2.23 -1.29 -14.83
CA HIS A 105 1.62 -0.20 -15.58
C HIS A 105 1.40 1.04 -14.71
N THR A 106 1.44 2.21 -15.33
CA THR A 106 1.12 3.49 -14.69
C THR A 106 0.22 4.31 -15.60
N ALA A 107 -0.68 5.09 -15.02
CA ALA A 107 -1.52 6.03 -15.74
C ALA A 107 -1.90 7.24 -14.89
N LEU A 108 -2.10 8.38 -15.54
CA LEU A 108 -2.82 9.49 -14.95
C LEU A 108 -4.32 9.20 -15.10
N ALA A 109 -4.99 8.91 -14.00
CA ALA A 109 -6.43 8.70 -13.98
C ALA A 109 -7.13 10.04 -13.80
N GLN A 110 -7.82 10.48 -14.84
CA GLN A 110 -8.50 11.78 -14.86
C GLN A 110 -9.82 11.74 -14.09
N ALA A 111 -10.12 12.86 -13.42
CA ALA A 111 -11.36 13.04 -12.70
C ALA A 111 -12.59 12.62 -13.55
N TRP A 112 -13.53 11.91 -12.93
CA TRP A 112 -14.78 11.43 -13.52
C TRP A 112 -14.65 10.46 -14.69
N HIS A 113 -13.47 10.07 -15.11
CA HIS A 113 -13.29 9.14 -16.21
C HIS A 113 -13.81 7.73 -15.85
N PRO A 114 -14.55 7.05 -16.75
CA PRO A 114 -15.29 5.85 -16.38
C PRO A 114 -14.43 4.59 -16.17
N TYR A 115 -13.24 4.50 -16.78
CA TYR A 115 -12.51 3.23 -16.78
C TYR A 115 -11.02 3.39 -17.06
N TYR A 116 -10.21 2.74 -16.22
CA TYR A 116 -8.79 2.50 -16.44
C TYR A 116 -8.44 1.06 -16.08
N ALA A 117 -7.59 0.43 -16.85
CA ALA A 117 -7.08 -0.90 -16.57
C ALA A 117 -5.63 -1.04 -17.02
N SER A 118 -4.88 -1.90 -16.35
CA SER A 118 -3.57 -2.32 -16.81
C SER A 118 -3.72 -3.26 -18.02
N PRO A 119 -2.82 -3.18 -19.02
CA PRO A 119 -2.76 -4.17 -20.11
C PRO A 119 -2.25 -5.54 -19.65
N ARG A 120 -1.68 -5.61 -18.44
CA ARG A 120 -1.17 -6.84 -17.82
C ARG A 120 -1.92 -7.14 -16.54
N ALA A 121 -1.98 -8.43 -16.18
CA ALA A 121 -2.56 -8.83 -14.90
C ALA A 121 -1.80 -8.18 -13.74
N ALA A 122 -2.57 -7.57 -12.84
CA ALA A 122 -2.07 -6.96 -11.62
C ALA A 122 -2.84 -7.48 -10.41
N ARG A 123 -2.28 -7.34 -9.24
CA ARG A 123 -2.92 -7.70 -7.98
C ARG A 123 -3.21 -6.50 -7.10
N TYR A 124 -2.42 -5.46 -7.24
CA TYR A 124 -2.57 -4.23 -6.46
C TYR A 124 -2.69 -3.04 -7.38
N VAL A 125 -3.46 -2.05 -6.95
CA VAL A 125 -3.44 -0.72 -7.53
C VAL A 125 -3.08 0.28 -6.44
N LEU A 126 -1.97 0.98 -6.61
CA LEU A 126 -1.59 2.10 -5.77
C LEU A 126 -2.15 3.39 -6.40
N GLU A 127 -3.02 4.05 -5.68
CA GLU A 127 -3.56 5.36 -6.02
C GLU A 127 -2.88 6.43 -5.19
N GLY A 128 -2.47 7.51 -5.81
CA GLY A 128 -1.77 8.60 -5.14
C GLY A 128 -1.87 9.91 -5.90
N PRO A 129 -1.18 10.98 -5.42
CA PRO A 129 -1.18 12.26 -6.11
C PRO A 129 -0.50 12.13 -7.48
N PRO A 130 -0.89 12.94 -8.48
CA PRO A 130 -0.35 12.86 -9.84
C PRO A 130 1.18 12.92 -9.93
N ALA A 131 1.83 13.68 -9.04
CA ALA A 131 3.29 13.79 -8.98
C ALA A 131 4.01 12.44 -8.74
N LEU A 132 3.31 11.46 -8.18
CA LEU A 132 3.86 10.11 -7.96
C LEU A 132 4.29 9.43 -9.26
N LEU A 133 3.65 9.74 -10.39
CA LEU A 133 3.99 9.18 -11.70
C LEU A 133 5.42 9.49 -12.14
N GLN A 134 6.01 10.59 -11.67
CA GLN A 134 7.38 10.99 -12.00
C GLN A 134 8.41 10.30 -11.12
N ARG A 135 7.98 9.66 -10.04
CA ARG A 135 8.84 9.00 -9.05
C ARG A 135 8.78 7.48 -9.11
N VAL A 136 7.95 6.93 -10.00
CA VAL A 136 7.73 5.48 -10.15
C VAL A 136 8.01 5.08 -11.60
N THR A 137 8.74 3.99 -11.78
CA THR A 137 9.10 3.43 -13.09
C THR A 137 8.53 2.03 -13.26
N VAL A 138 7.96 1.73 -14.43
CA VAL A 138 7.53 0.37 -14.78
C VAL A 138 8.71 -0.59 -14.68
N GLY A 139 8.52 -1.71 -13.99
CA GLY A 139 9.54 -2.73 -13.74
C GLY A 139 10.19 -2.65 -12.36
N GLU A 140 10.11 -1.52 -11.65
CA GLU A 140 10.64 -1.44 -10.29
C GLU A 140 9.72 -2.16 -9.29
N GLN A 141 10.31 -2.60 -8.20
CA GLN A 141 9.58 -3.24 -7.11
C GLN A 141 9.35 -2.24 -5.97
N LEU A 142 8.12 -2.16 -5.50
CA LEU A 142 7.76 -1.32 -4.35
C LEU A 142 7.63 -2.16 -3.08
N GLN A 143 7.91 -1.55 -1.94
CA GLN A 143 7.73 -2.13 -0.63
C GLN A 143 6.65 -1.37 0.13
N PHE A 144 5.83 -2.12 0.87
CA PHE A 144 4.82 -1.57 1.75
C PHE A 144 5.24 -1.86 3.19
N GLU A 145 5.44 -0.82 3.99
CA GLU A 145 5.86 -0.91 5.39
C GLU A 145 4.83 -0.27 6.31
N GLU A 146 4.54 -0.94 7.44
CA GLU A 146 3.69 -0.43 8.52
C GLU A 146 4.45 0.56 9.42
#